data_85c7b85759cd5f30e27795fc528a5aa7
#
_entry.id   85c7b85759cd5f30e27795fc528a5aa7
#
_cell.length_a   1.000
_cell.length_b   1.000
_cell.length_c   1.000
_cell.angle_alpha   90.00
_cell.angle_beta   90.00
_cell.angle_gamma   90.00
#
_symmetry.space_group_name_H-M   'P 1'
#
loop_
_entity.id
_entity.type
_entity.pdbx_description
1 polymer ?
#
loop_
_entity_poly.entity_id
_entity_poly.type
_entity_poly.pdbx_seq_one_letter_code
_entity_poly.pdbx_strand_id
1 'polypeptide(L)'
;MVTSPNDLPRTVGELRASGHRERSVKAEIRENLLAALSSGATAEQIWPGILGFEDTVIPQLERALIAGHDIVLLGERGQGKTRLLRALSGLLDEWTPVIAGAELGEHPYSPITPESIRRAADSGDDLPVAWRHRSERYTEKLATPDT
;
A
#
# COMPACT_ATOMS: atom_id res chain seq x y z
N MET A 1 4.62 11.78 -11.06
CA MET A 1 3.44 12.59 -11.38
C MET A 1 2.23 12.08 -10.61
N VAL A 2 1.52 12.97 -9.97
CA VAL A 2 0.31 12.60 -9.24
C VAL A 2 -0.82 12.38 -10.23
N THR A 3 -1.46 11.23 -10.16
CA THR A 3 -2.58 10.89 -11.01
C THR A 3 -3.87 11.16 -10.26
N SER A 4 -4.80 11.86 -10.91
CA SER A 4 -6.10 12.12 -10.32
C SER A 4 -6.94 10.83 -10.35
N PRO A 5 -7.73 10.55 -9.30
CA PRO A 5 -8.62 9.39 -9.34
C PRO A 5 -9.60 9.45 -10.51
N ASN A 6 -9.88 10.63 -11.03
CA ASN A 6 -10.80 10.77 -12.15
C ASN A 6 -10.26 10.19 -13.46
N ASP A 7 -8.94 10.01 -13.53
CA ASP A 7 -8.29 9.46 -14.71
C ASP A 7 -8.08 7.95 -14.61
N LEU A 8 -8.49 7.35 -13.52
CA LEU A 8 -8.29 5.93 -13.26
C LEU A 8 -9.54 5.13 -13.64
N PRO A 9 -9.41 3.81 -13.82
CA PRO A 9 -10.57 2.97 -14.15
C PRO A 9 -11.71 3.14 -13.17
N ARG A 10 -12.92 3.14 -13.68
CA ARG A 10 -14.13 3.39 -12.88
C ARG A 10 -14.94 2.15 -12.64
N THR A 11 -14.68 1.09 -13.37
CA THR A 11 -15.39 -0.19 -13.22
C THR A 11 -14.38 -1.32 -13.19
N VAL A 12 -14.85 -2.48 -12.75
CA VAL A 12 -14.01 -3.68 -12.72
C VAL A 12 -13.52 -4.03 -14.12
N GLY A 13 -14.40 -3.88 -15.14
CA GLY A 13 -13.98 -4.15 -16.51
C GLY A 13 -12.85 -3.27 -16.97
N GLU A 14 -12.95 -1.96 -16.68
CA GLU A 14 -11.87 -1.04 -17.01
C GLU A 14 -10.62 -1.36 -16.25
N LEU A 15 -10.77 -1.76 -14.98
CA LEU A 15 -9.63 -2.12 -14.15
C LEU A 15 -8.88 -3.32 -14.72
N ARG A 16 -9.63 -4.35 -15.15
CA ARG A 16 -9.02 -5.52 -15.79
C ARG A 16 -8.33 -5.15 -17.09
N ALA A 17 -8.94 -4.30 -17.86
CA ALA A 17 -8.37 -3.86 -19.14
C ALA A 17 -7.07 -3.08 -18.93
N SER A 18 -6.92 -2.40 -17.79
CA SER A 18 -5.71 -1.66 -17.47
C SER A 18 -4.53 -2.56 -17.10
N GLY A 19 -4.79 -3.85 -16.87
CA GLY A 19 -3.75 -4.78 -16.47
C GLY A 19 -3.50 -4.82 -14.97
N HIS A 20 -4.37 -4.21 -14.18
CA HIS A 20 -4.19 -4.19 -12.74
C HIS A 20 -4.22 -5.60 -12.15
N ARG A 21 -3.30 -5.89 -11.24
CA ARG A 21 -3.25 -7.15 -10.50
C ARG A 21 -3.45 -6.87 -9.02
N GLU A 22 -4.19 -7.74 -8.35
CA GLU A 22 -4.30 -7.68 -6.91
C GLU A 22 -3.01 -8.21 -6.30
N ARG A 23 -2.47 -7.48 -5.32
CA ARG A 23 -1.24 -7.89 -4.63
C ARG A 23 -1.43 -7.76 -3.14
N SER A 24 -0.74 -8.60 -2.38
CA SER A 24 -0.68 -8.41 -0.94
C SER A 24 0.09 -7.13 -0.63
N VAL A 25 -0.09 -6.61 0.58
CA VAL A 25 0.67 -5.42 1.00
C VAL A 25 2.17 -5.68 0.93
N LYS A 26 2.60 -6.87 1.33
CA LYS A 26 4.02 -7.22 1.25
C LYS A 26 4.54 -7.20 -0.18
N ALA A 27 3.76 -7.75 -1.11
CA ALA A 27 4.17 -7.76 -2.52
C ALA A 27 4.19 -6.36 -3.09
N GLU A 28 3.22 -5.54 -2.73
CA GLU A 28 3.15 -4.16 -3.19
C GLU A 28 4.37 -3.37 -2.74
N ILE A 29 4.71 -3.45 -1.45
CA ILE A 29 5.87 -2.76 -0.90
C ILE A 29 7.15 -3.26 -1.54
N ARG A 30 7.28 -4.58 -1.67
CA ARG A 30 8.47 -5.18 -2.27
C ARG A 30 8.67 -4.70 -3.71
N GLU A 31 7.63 -4.75 -4.51
CA GLU A 31 7.74 -4.34 -5.91
C GLU A 31 8.06 -2.86 -6.04
N ASN A 32 7.44 -2.03 -5.22
CA ASN A 32 7.70 -0.59 -5.26
C ASN A 32 9.10 -0.26 -4.77
N LEU A 33 9.59 -0.97 -3.76
CA LEU A 33 10.96 -0.79 -3.30
C LEU A 33 11.96 -1.19 -4.37
N LEU A 34 11.75 -2.35 -4.99
CA LEU A 34 12.64 -2.80 -6.05
C LEU A 34 12.65 -1.83 -7.22
N ALA A 35 11.48 -1.29 -7.58
CA ALA A 35 11.41 -0.31 -8.65
C ALA A 35 12.18 0.96 -8.30
N ALA A 36 12.06 1.43 -7.07
CA ALA A 36 12.78 2.62 -6.62
C ALA A 36 14.28 2.39 -6.65
N LEU A 37 14.74 1.26 -6.16
CA LEU A 37 16.16 0.93 -6.17
C LEU A 37 16.69 0.79 -7.59
N SER A 38 15.91 0.18 -8.47
CA SER A 38 16.31 0.02 -9.87
C SER A 38 16.38 1.34 -10.61
N SER A 39 15.58 2.32 -10.19
CA SER A 39 15.61 3.64 -10.82
C SER A 39 16.74 4.52 -10.29
N GLY A 40 17.51 4.02 -9.32
CA GLY A 40 18.62 4.78 -8.75
C GLY A 40 18.22 5.73 -7.64
N ALA A 41 17.06 5.53 -7.03
CA ALA A 41 16.64 6.37 -5.92
C ALA A 41 17.61 6.26 -4.74
N THR A 42 17.86 7.38 -4.10
CA THR A 42 18.76 7.42 -2.95
C THR A 42 18.02 7.01 -1.68
N ALA A 43 18.78 6.70 -0.63
CA ALA A 43 18.18 6.37 0.66
C ALA A 43 17.29 7.51 1.16
N GLU A 44 17.71 8.75 0.94
CA GLU A 44 16.90 9.89 1.38
C GLU A 44 15.59 9.99 0.60
N GLN A 45 15.59 9.59 -0.66
CA GLN A 45 14.39 9.62 -1.47
C GLN A 45 13.40 8.51 -1.09
N ILE A 46 13.92 7.35 -0.75
CA ILE A 46 13.08 6.21 -0.34
C ILE A 46 12.66 6.34 1.12
N TRP A 47 13.56 6.80 1.97
CA TRP A 47 13.37 6.87 3.41
C TRP A 47 13.57 8.29 3.92
N PRO A 48 12.74 9.24 3.50
CA PRO A 48 12.97 10.64 3.88
C PRO A 48 12.87 10.84 5.38
N GLY A 49 13.81 11.60 5.91
CA GLY A 49 13.79 11.95 7.32
C GLY A 49 14.30 10.88 8.27
N ILE A 50 14.87 9.78 7.76
CA ILE A 50 15.39 8.71 8.58
C ILE A 50 16.92 8.85 8.68
N LEU A 51 17.33 9.94 9.28
CA LEU A 51 18.77 10.18 9.45
C LEU A 51 19.33 9.34 10.58
N GLY A 52 20.53 8.85 10.37
CA GLY A 52 21.22 8.06 11.37
C GLY A 52 20.99 6.56 11.27
N PHE A 53 20.11 6.13 10.41
CA PHE A 53 19.80 4.71 10.26
C PHE A 53 20.28 4.14 8.93
N GLU A 54 20.83 4.97 8.06
CA GLU A 54 21.15 4.57 6.70
C GLU A 54 22.18 3.45 6.63
N ASP A 55 23.11 3.43 7.58
CA ASP A 55 24.23 2.50 7.52
C ASP A 55 23.92 1.13 8.09
N THR A 56 22.91 1.02 8.94
CA THR A 56 22.65 -0.24 9.63
C THR A 56 21.21 -0.71 9.48
N VAL A 57 20.26 0.10 9.93
CA VAL A 57 18.85 -0.32 9.97
C VAL A 57 18.24 -0.38 8.57
N ILE A 58 18.49 0.63 7.75
CA ILE A 58 17.86 0.71 6.43
C ILE A 58 18.27 -0.47 5.52
N PRO A 59 19.55 -0.83 5.39
CA PRO A 59 19.89 -1.98 4.56
C PRO A 59 19.26 -3.29 5.04
N GLN A 60 19.16 -3.49 6.35
CA GLN A 60 18.52 -4.69 6.88
C GLN A 60 17.02 -4.68 6.61
N LEU A 61 16.39 -3.53 6.76
CA LEU A 61 14.97 -3.37 6.50
C LEU A 61 14.66 -3.64 5.04
N GLU A 62 15.46 -3.09 4.13
CA GLU A 62 15.26 -3.30 2.70
C GLU A 62 15.38 -4.77 2.34
N ARG A 63 16.36 -5.46 2.92
CA ARG A 63 16.52 -6.89 2.66
C ARG A 63 15.32 -7.70 3.14
N ALA A 64 14.81 -7.36 4.33
CA ALA A 64 13.66 -8.06 4.87
C ALA A 64 12.41 -7.81 4.01
N LEU A 65 12.22 -6.59 3.56
CA LEU A 65 11.08 -6.26 2.69
C LEU A 65 11.15 -6.98 1.37
N ILE A 66 12.33 -7.02 0.77
CA ILE A 66 12.51 -7.71 -0.52
C ILE A 66 12.30 -9.20 -0.36
N ALA A 67 12.72 -9.76 0.77
CA ALA A 67 12.51 -11.19 1.02
C ALA A 67 11.08 -11.53 1.41
N GLY A 68 10.25 -10.52 1.65
CA GLY A 68 8.86 -10.76 2.02
C GLY A 68 8.65 -11.17 3.47
N HIS A 69 9.64 -10.91 4.31
CA HIS A 69 9.52 -11.24 5.73
C HIS A 69 8.66 -10.25 6.47
N ASP A 70 8.03 -10.71 7.53
CA ASP A 70 7.33 -9.82 8.45
C ASP A 70 8.35 -8.99 9.19
N ILE A 71 8.00 -7.73 9.41
CA ILE A 71 8.88 -6.79 10.08
C ILE A 71 8.27 -6.36 11.39
N VAL A 72 9.05 -6.48 12.46
CA VAL A 72 8.66 -6.01 13.78
C VAL A 72 9.62 -4.92 14.18
N LEU A 73 9.11 -3.73 14.40
CA LEU A 73 9.92 -2.61 14.84
C LEU A 73 9.94 -2.57 16.36
N LEU A 74 10.99 -3.12 16.93
CA LEU A 74 11.18 -3.15 18.37
C LEU A 74 12.02 -1.98 18.81
N GLY A 75 11.86 -1.61 20.06
CA GLY A 75 12.66 -0.54 20.64
C GLY A 75 11.77 0.49 21.29
N GLU A 76 12.41 1.57 21.71
CA GLU A 76 11.70 2.63 22.40
C GLU A 76 10.70 3.29 21.46
N ARG A 77 9.58 3.68 22.03
CA ARG A 77 8.63 4.47 21.30
C ARG A 77 9.23 5.81 20.97
N GLY A 78 8.90 6.33 19.86
CA GLY A 78 9.37 7.64 19.55
C GLY A 78 9.18 8.01 18.11
N GLN A 79 9.68 9.17 17.78
CA GLN A 79 9.50 9.74 16.47
C GLN A 79 10.19 8.94 15.38
N GLY A 80 11.31 8.29 15.69
CA GLY A 80 12.00 7.49 14.70
C GLY A 80 11.17 6.34 14.19
N LYS A 81 10.46 5.67 15.10
CA LYS A 81 9.58 4.56 14.73
C LYS A 81 8.41 5.05 13.89
N THR A 82 7.81 6.16 14.28
CA THR A 82 6.70 6.75 13.54
C THR A 82 7.15 7.19 12.16
N ARG A 83 8.34 7.80 12.08
CA ARG A 83 8.88 8.23 10.79
C ARG A 83 9.11 7.04 9.87
N LEU A 84 9.59 5.94 10.42
CA LEU A 84 9.84 4.74 9.63
C LEU A 84 8.52 4.17 9.09
N LEU A 85 7.48 4.15 9.92
CA LEU A 85 6.16 3.70 9.47
C LEU A 85 5.60 4.59 8.37
N ARG A 86 5.80 5.90 8.48
CA ARG A 86 5.36 6.81 7.43
C ARG A 86 6.14 6.61 6.14
N ALA A 87 7.43 6.35 6.25
CA ALA A 87 8.24 6.06 5.07
C ALA A 87 7.78 4.77 4.40
N LEU A 88 7.44 3.76 5.19
CA LEU A 88 6.89 2.52 4.64
C LEU A 88 5.59 2.76 3.89
N SER A 89 4.73 3.64 4.39
CA SER A 89 3.49 3.95 3.69
C SER A 89 3.75 4.62 2.35
N GLY A 90 4.88 5.29 2.20
CA GLY A 90 5.28 5.88 0.92
C GLY A 90 5.68 4.86 -0.13
N LEU A 91 5.88 3.60 0.27
CA LEU A 91 6.13 2.52 -0.67
C LEU A 91 4.85 1.83 -1.13
N LEU A 92 3.70 2.24 -0.60
CA LEU A 92 2.43 1.77 -1.13
C LEU A 92 2.11 2.52 -2.41
N ASP A 93 1.27 1.90 -3.26
CA ASP A 93 0.79 2.60 -4.44
C ASP A 93 0.03 3.85 -4.01
N GLU A 94 0.16 4.91 -4.77
CA GLU A 94 -0.52 6.16 -4.42
C GLU A 94 -2.02 5.97 -4.34
N TRP A 95 -2.57 5.24 -5.30
CA TRP A 95 -4.01 4.96 -5.37
C TRP A 95 -4.26 3.47 -5.42
N THR A 96 -5.22 3.01 -4.64
CA THR A 96 -5.59 1.60 -4.58
C THR A 96 -7.08 1.45 -4.87
N PRO A 97 -7.46 0.53 -5.77
CA PRO A 97 -8.87 0.36 -6.08
C PRO A 97 -9.61 -0.38 -4.97
N VAL A 98 -10.84 0.06 -4.72
CA VAL A 98 -11.75 -0.60 -3.79
C VAL A 98 -13.14 -0.63 -4.40
N ILE A 99 -14.00 -1.50 -3.90
CA ILE A 99 -15.39 -1.53 -4.34
C ILE A 99 -16.06 -0.25 -3.85
N ALA A 100 -16.64 0.50 -4.77
CA ALA A 100 -17.26 1.77 -4.42
C ALA A 100 -18.41 1.54 -3.44
N GLY A 101 -18.43 2.32 -2.36
CA GLY A 101 -19.49 2.23 -1.36
C GLY A 101 -19.36 1.09 -0.39
N ALA A 102 -18.33 0.25 -0.49
CA ALA A 102 -18.12 -0.83 0.47
C ALA A 102 -17.49 -0.28 1.74
N GLU A 103 -18.00 -0.72 2.89
CA GLU A 103 -17.51 -0.22 4.17
C GLU A 103 -16.08 -0.63 4.48
N LEU A 104 -15.69 -1.83 4.04
CA LEU A 104 -14.39 -2.38 4.40
C LEU A 104 -13.28 -2.06 3.42
N GLY A 105 -13.56 -1.32 2.35
CA GLY A 105 -12.53 -1.01 1.38
C GLY A 105 -11.98 -2.24 0.68
N GLU A 106 -12.85 -3.17 0.32
CA GLU A 106 -12.48 -4.43 -0.29
C GLU A 106 -11.92 -4.22 -1.70
N HIS A 107 -10.94 -5.04 -2.07
CA HIS A 107 -10.43 -5.02 -3.44
C HIS A 107 -11.52 -5.50 -4.40
N PRO A 108 -11.68 -4.85 -5.56
CA PRO A 108 -12.76 -5.21 -6.49
C PRO A 108 -12.70 -6.65 -7.00
N TYR A 109 -11.52 -7.25 -7.03
CA TYR A 109 -11.38 -8.65 -7.47
C TYR A 109 -11.67 -9.65 -6.36
N SER A 110 -11.73 -9.20 -5.11
CA SER A 110 -11.86 -10.09 -3.94
C SER A 110 -12.89 -9.55 -2.96
N PRO A 111 -14.17 -9.52 -3.34
CA PRO A 111 -15.20 -9.09 -2.41
C PRO A 111 -15.28 -10.04 -1.22
N ILE A 112 -15.47 -9.48 -0.02
CA ILE A 112 -15.44 -10.23 1.23
C ILE A 112 -16.80 -10.30 1.89
N THR A 113 -17.49 -9.16 1.98
CA THR A 113 -18.78 -9.14 2.67
C THR A 113 -19.86 -9.76 1.77
N PRO A 114 -20.92 -10.34 2.38
CA PRO A 114 -22.01 -10.90 1.57
C PRO A 114 -22.62 -9.91 0.61
N GLU A 115 -22.77 -8.64 1.03
CA GLU A 115 -23.31 -7.62 0.16
C GLU A 115 -22.39 -7.35 -1.03
N SER A 116 -21.09 -7.24 -0.79
CA SER A 116 -20.13 -7.01 -1.87
C SER A 116 -20.05 -8.19 -2.82
N ILE A 117 -20.11 -9.39 -2.30
CA ILE A 117 -20.11 -10.60 -3.13
C ILE A 117 -21.33 -10.60 -4.04
N ARG A 118 -22.49 -10.24 -3.49
CA ARG A 118 -23.72 -10.18 -4.27
C ARG A 118 -23.66 -9.10 -5.35
N ARG A 119 -23.17 -7.91 -4.99
CA ARG A 119 -23.01 -6.83 -5.95
C ARG A 119 -22.06 -7.20 -7.08
N ALA A 120 -20.98 -7.87 -6.74
CA ALA A 120 -20.01 -8.28 -7.76
C ALA A 120 -20.62 -9.32 -8.71
N ALA A 121 -21.40 -10.24 -8.17
CA ALA A 121 -22.06 -11.23 -9.01
C ALA A 121 -23.11 -10.60 -9.92
N ASP A 122 -23.84 -9.60 -9.41
CA ASP A 122 -24.90 -8.96 -10.19
C ASP A 122 -24.34 -8.00 -11.24
N SER A 123 -23.28 -7.26 -10.90
CA SER A 123 -22.76 -6.21 -11.78
C SER A 123 -21.63 -6.67 -12.69
N GLY A 124 -20.89 -7.70 -12.27
CA GLY A 124 -19.76 -8.17 -13.06
C GLY A 124 -18.78 -7.05 -13.37
N ASP A 125 -18.46 -6.88 -14.65
CA ASP A 125 -17.52 -5.85 -15.08
C ASP A 125 -18.03 -4.43 -14.90
N ASP A 126 -19.31 -4.24 -14.64
CA ASP A 126 -19.88 -2.92 -14.40
C ASP A 126 -19.82 -2.51 -12.93
N LEU A 127 -19.28 -3.36 -12.06
CA LEU A 127 -19.16 -3.03 -10.64
C LEU A 127 -18.32 -1.76 -10.48
N PRO A 128 -18.88 -0.73 -9.82
CA PRO A 128 -18.14 0.52 -9.67
C PRO A 128 -16.91 0.37 -8.76
N VAL A 129 -15.84 1.06 -9.15
CA VAL A 129 -14.57 1.07 -8.42
C VAL A 129 -14.32 2.49 -7.93
N ALA A 130 -13.93 2.60 -6.66
CA ALA A 130 -13.45 3.85 -6.09
C ALA A 130 -11.97 3.70 -5.79
N TRP A 131 -11.29 4.81 -5.54
CA TRP A 131 -9.85 4.79 -5.32
C TRP A 131 -9.52 5.41 -3.97
N ARG A 132 -8.69 4.72 -3.20
CA ARG A 132 -8.21 5.20 -1.92
C ARG A 132 -6.77 5.67 -2.07
N HIS A 133 -6.49 6.86 -1.53
CA HIS A 133 -5.12 7.34 -1.48
C HIS A 133 -4.37 6.60 -0.39
N ARG A 134 -3.06 6.39 -0.59
CA ARG A 134 -2.25 5.65 0.38
C ARG A 134 -2.24 6.29 1.76
N SER A 135 -2.50 7.59 1.85
CA SER A 135 -2.57 8.26 3.16
C SER A 135 -3.70 7.72 4.04
N GLU A 136 -4.72 7.14 3.42
CA GLU A 136 -5.83 6.54 4.17
C GLU A 136 -5.52 5.12 4.61
N ARG A 137 -4.48 4.52 4.06
CA ARG A 137 -4.08 3.16 4.41
C ARG A 137 -3.11 3.14 5.57
N TYR A 138 -2.43 4.26 5.83
CA TYR A 138 -1.54 4.38 6.97
C TYR A 138 -2.37 4.56 8.23
N THR A 139 -2.04 3.83 9.28
CA THR A 139 -2.72 4.00 10.56
C THR A 139 -1.71 3.98 11.68
N GLU A 140 -1.80 4.95 12.55
CA GLU A 140 -0.92 5.03 13.71
C GLU A 140 -1.31 4.03 14.79
N LYS A 141 -2.42 3.37 14.64
CA LYS A 141 -2.77 2.30 15.54
C LYS A 141 -1.69 1.26 15.63
N LEU A 142 -0.94 1.07 14.55
CA LEU A 142 0.14 0.11 14.55
C LEU A 142 1.25 0.48 15.53
N ALA A 143 1.30 1.74 15.92
CA ALA A 143 2.32 2.20 16.85
C ALA A 143 1.88 2.10 18.29
N THR A 144 0.63 1.81 18.57
CA THR A 144 0.16 1.71 19.96
C THR A 144 0.37 0.29 20.44
N PRO A 145 0.78 0.16 21.67
CA PRO A 145 1.07 -1.17 22.16
C PRO A 145 -0.12 -1.91 22.61
N ASP A 146 -1.23 -1.47 22.75
CA ASP A 146 -2.19 -2.21 23.28
C ASP A 146 -2.83 -2.95 22.51
N THR A 147 -2.86 -3.31 22.51
CA THR A 147 -3.55 -3.96 22.19
C THR A 147 -3.64 -4.69 22.07
#